data_2958e72cfb31dd3c2c0d58c6db7035e8
#
_entry.id   2958e72cfb31dd3c2c0d58c6db7035e8
#
_cell.length_a   1.000
_cell.length_b   1.000
_cell.length_c   1.000
_cell.angle_alpha   90.00
_cell.angle_beta   90.00
_cell.angle_gamma   90.00
#
_symmetry.space_group_name_H-M   'P 1'
#
loop_
_entity.id
_entity.type
_entity.pdbx_description
1 polymer ?
#
loop_
_entity_poly.entity_id
_entity_poly.type
_entity_poly.pdbx_seq_one_letter_code
_entity_poly.pdbx_strand_id
1 'polypeptide(L)'
;MAIIFYPSCKVQADFPAESAAVRRYLEERHGVQTAGCCRPHHPKLTPEDHAIVLCNNCANIVEESSHAGAFTYVWELIDRDADFPFPDYGGERMTVQDCWAAVERREMQEAIRSLLRKMNVTIVEQEENFDKTRFHGHALLAPCFPGNAKLIPRRYENGNSPMFTPMTEEEQHAYFQRHAQKLPTEKAVCSCKYCRDGIGACGKTGIHVLQLLFPIKESLIK
;
A
#
# COMPACT_ATOMS: atom_id res chain seq x y z
N MET A 1 -19.00 -14.17 12.54
CA MET A 1 -17.88 -13.23 12.35
C MET A 1 -16.78 -13.96 11.61
N ALA A 2 -16.55 -13.59 10.37
CA ALA A 2 -15.42 -14.11 9.60
C ALA A 2 -14.32 -13.01 9.50
N ILE A 3 -13.07 -13.47 9.42
CA ILE A 3 -11.92 -12.59 9.14
C ILE A 3 -11.50 -12.85 7.71
N ILE A 4 -11.66 -11.83 6.85
CA ILE A 4 -11.52 -11.97 5.40
C ILE A 4 -10.33 -11.14 4.90
N PHE A 5 -9.34 -11.80 4.29
CA PHE A 5 -8.18 -11.13 3.74
C PHE A 5 -8.33 -10.78 2.25
N TYR A 6 -8.09 -9.53 1.92
CA TYR A 6 -8.01 -9.00 0.55
C TYR A 6 -6.55 -8.75 0.16
N PRO A 7 -5.93 -9.66 -0.61
CA PRO A 7 -4.48 -9.68 -0.84
C PRO A 7 -3.99 -8.64 -1.87
N SER A 8 -4.87 -7.81 -2.42
CA SER A 8 -4.56 -6.89 -3.51
C SER A 8 -4.14 -7.57 -4.83
N CYS A 9 -5.04 -7.57 -5.81
CA CYS A 9 -4.77 -8.21 -7.11
C CYS A 9 -3.53 -7.64 -7.83
N LYS A 10 -3.24 -6.33 -7.64
CA LYS A 10 -2.06 -5.68 -8.23
C LYS A 10 -0.76 -6.13 -7.54
N VAL A 11 -0.78 -6.25 -6.21
CA VAL A 11 0.37 -6.72 -5.44
C VAL A 11 0.64 -8.20 -5.73
N GLN A 12 -0.42 -9.03 -5.82
CA GLN A 12 -0.27 -10.44 -6.20
C GLN A 12 0.36 -10.62 -7.58
N ALA A 13 0.03 -9.75 -8.54
CA ALA A 13 0.58 -9.83 -9.88
C ALA A 13 2.07 -9.46 -9.93
N ASP A 14 2.48 -8.46 -9.15
CA ASP A 14 3.85 -7.93 -9.18
C ASP A 14 4.79 -8.64 -8.17
N PHE A 15 4.25 -9.12 -7.06
CA PHE A 15 4.98 -9.73 -5.94
C PHE A 15 4.33 -11.07 -5.53
N PRO A 16 4.27 -12.06 -6.44
CA PRO A 16 3.52 -13.30 -6.19
C PRO A 16 4.09 -14.12 -5.02
N ALA A 17 5.40 -14.14 -4.83
CA ALA A 17 6.05 -14.89 -3.78
C ALA A 17 5.83 -14.25 -2.39
N GLU A 18 6.02 -12.96 -2.28
CA GLU A 18 5.74 -12.19 -1.05
C GLU A 18 4.24 -12.21 -0.71
N SER A 19 3.37 -12.16 -1.73
CA SER A 19 1.92 -12.29 -1.55
C SER A 19 1.53 -13.67 -1.03
N ALA A 20 2.20 -14.72 -1.48
CA ALA A 20 1.99 -16.08 -0.94
C ALA A 20 2.49 -16.19 0.50
N ALA A 21 3.62 -15.55 0.83
CA ALA A 21 4.19 -15.57 2.18
C ALA A 21 3.28 -14.84 3.19
N VAL A 22 2.80 -13.63 2.87
CA VAL A 22 1.89 -12.90 3.77
C VAL A 22 0.55 -13.61 3.92
N ARG A 23 0.03 -14.24 2.87
CA ARG A 23 -1.19 -15.04 2.97
C ARG A 23 -1.03 -16.19 3.94
N ARG A 24 0.05 -16.97 3.82
CA ARG A 24 0.36 -18.07 4.72
C ARG A 24 0.49 -17.59 6.17
N TYR A 25 1.23 -16.52 6.39
CA TYR A 25 1.36 -15.90 7.71
C TYR A 25 0.00 -15.58 8.33
N LEU A 26 -0.91 -14.94 7.57
CA LEU A 26 -2.23 -14.55 8.06
C LEU A 26 -3.13 -15.78 8.30
N GLU A 27 -3.08 -16.79 7.44
CA GLU A 27 -3.83 -18.05 7.61
C GLU A 27 -3.37 -18.80 8.88
N GLU A 28 -2.07 -18.93 9.09
CA GLU A 28 -1.48 -19.66 10.23
C GLU A 28 -1.63 -18.93 11.57
N ARG A 29 -1.44 -17.59 11.58
CA ARG A 29 -1.44 -16.80 12.84
C ARG A 29 -2.81 -16.24 13.22
N HIS A 30 -3.67 -15.99 12.26
CA HIS A 30 -4.94 -15.30 12.49
C HIS A 30 -6.17 -16.08 11.98
N GLY A 31 -5.98 -17.25 11.37
CA GLY A 31 -7.08 -18.09 10.86
C GLY A 31 -7.94 -17.37 9.81
N VAL A 32 -7.36 -16.47 9.03
CA VAL A 32 -8.11 -15.69 8.04
C VAL A 32 -8.53 -16.53 6.83
N GLN A 33 -9.62 -16.14 6.20
CA GLN A 33 -10.02 -16.66 4.91
C GLN A 33 -9.57 -15.69 3.82
N THR A 34 -8.76 -16.16 2.87
CA THR A 34 -8.33 -15.33 1.75
C THR A 34 -9.46 -15.22 0.73
N ALA A 35 -9.93 -13.99 0.50
CA ALA A 35 -10.83 -13.66 -0.61
C ALA A 35 -10.04 -13.43 -1.91
N GLY A 36 -10.77 -13.34 -3.02
CA GLY A 36 -10.21 -12.86 -4.28
C GLY A 36 -10.11 -11.35 -4.36
N CYS A 37 -10.38 -10.78 -5.54
CA CYS A 37 -10.40 -9.33 -5.73
C CYS A 37 -11.50 -8.66 -4.88
N CYS A 38 -11.17 -7.55 -4.21
CA CYS A 38 -12.14 -6.81 -3.39
C CYS A 38 -13.36 -6.34 -4.21
N ARG A 39 -13.22 -6.00 -5.50
CA ARG A 39 -14.29 -5.47 -6.34
C ARG A 39 -15.53 -6.36 -6.43
N PRO A 40 -15.44 -7.67 -6.77
CA PRO A 40 -16.62 -8.55 -6.81
C PRO A 40 -16.97 -9.14 -5.44
N HIS A 41 -16.09 -9.07 -4.43
CA HIS A 41 -16.30 -9.77 -3.16
C HIS A 41 -16.71 -8.84 -2.00
N HIS A 42 -16.46 -7.52 -2.07
CA HIS A 42 -16.87 -6.60 -1.01
C HIS A 42 -18.38 -6.62 -0.70
N PRO A 43 -19.30 -6.83 -1.68
CA PRO A 43 -20.74 -6.85 -1.37
C PRO A 43 -21.17 -8.06 -0.52
N LYS A 44 -20.31 -9.06 -0.38
CA LYS A 44 -20.59 -10.28 0.42
C LYS A 44 -20.24 -10.12 1.89
N LEU A 45 -19.56 -9.04 2.27
CA LEU A 45 -19.23 -8.76 3.66
C LEU A 45 -20.48 -8.31 4.42
N THR A 46 -20.58 -8.78 5.65
CA THR A 46 -21.65 -8.43 6.60
C THR A 46 -21.10 -7.53 7.72
N PRO A 47 -21.97 -6.88 8.53
CA PRO A 47 -21.50 -6.05 9.65
C PRO A 47 -20.72 -6.83 10.72
N GLU A 48 -20.86 -8.15 10.79
CA GLU A 48 -20.12 -9.00 11.71
C GLU A 48 -18.72 -9.37 11.19
N ASP A 49 -18.45 -9.14 9.90
CA ASP A 49 -17.18 -9.52 9.29
C ASP A 49 -16.12 -8.45 9.48
N HIS A 50 -14.87 -8.90 9.60
CA HIS A 50 -13.69 -8.04 9.70
C HIS A 50 -12.80 -8.26 8.46
N ALA A 51 -12.57 -7.19 7.70
CA ALA A 51 -11.71 -7.25 6.54
C ALA A 51 -10.25 -6.97 6.91
N ILE A 52 -9.34 -7.82 6.45
CA ILE A 52 -7.90 -7.54 6.45
C ILE A 52 -7.52 -7.07 5.05
N VAL A 53 -6.86 -5.92 4.96
CA VAL A 53 -6.53 -5.30 3.68
C VAL A 53 -5.02 -5.05 3.56
N LEU A 54 -4.48 -5.24 2.36
CA LEU A 54 -3.08 -4.97 2.08
C LEU A 54 -2.91 -3.65 1.30
N CYS A 55 -3.90 -3.27 0.52
CA CYS A 55 -3.80 -2.16 -0.42
C CYS A 55 -4.81 -1.05 -0.08
N ASN A 56 -4.40 0.21 -0.24
CA ASN A 56 -5.22 1.38 0.07
C ASN A 56 -6.52 1.42 -0.75
N ASN A 57 -6.49 0.97 -2.01
CA ASN A 57 -7.70 0.90 -2.82
C ASN A 57 -8.69 -0.16 -2.30
N CYS A 58 -8.19 -1.31 -1.81
CA CYS A 58 -9.06 -2.30 -1.16
C CYS A 58 -9.68 -1.75 0.12
N ALA A 59 -8.90 -1.04 0.96
CA ALA A 59 -9.40 -0.38 2.16
C ALA A 59 -10.53 0.60 1.83
N ASN A 60 -10.32 1.46 0.84
CA ASN A 60 -11.31 2.46 0.45
C ASN A 60 -12.59 1.83 -0.13
N ILE A 61 -12.48 0.73 -0.91
CA ILE A 61 -13.65 -0.02 -1.39
C ILE A 61 -14.41 -0.66 -0.22
N VAL A 62 -13.71 -1.29 0.72
CA VAL A 62 -14.33 -1.88 1.90
C VAL A 62 -15.04 -0.81 2.72
N GLU A 63 -14.39 0.33 2.96
CA GLU A 63 -14.97 1.43 3.74
C GLU A 63 -16.19 2.08 3.07
N GLU A 64 -16.15 2.30 1.77
CA GLU A 64 -17.17 3.10 1.09
C GLU A 64 -18.28 2.28 0.41
N SER A 65 -18.02 1.00 0.12
CA SER A 65 -18.93 0.18 -0.68
C SER A 65 -19.26 -1.20 -0.09
N SER A 66 -18.70 -1.58 1.07
CA SER A 66 -19.06 -2.84 1.74
C SER A 66 -19.96 -2.61 2.95
N HIS A 67 -20.44 -3.73 3.52
CA HIS A 67 -21.16 -3.77 4.80
C HIS A 67 -20.28 -4.31 5.94
N ALA A 68 -18.97 -4.44 5.75
CA ALA A 68 -18.06 -4.90 6.80
C ALA A 68 -18.15 -4.02 8.05
N GLY A 69 -18.12 -4.64 9.22
CA GLY A 69 -18.14 -3.93 10.50
C GLY A 69 -16.86 -3.13 10.74
N ALA A 70 -15.71 -3.64 10.26
CA ALA A 70 -14.42 -2.98 10.37
C ALA A 70 -13.43 -3.53 9.36
N PHE A 71 -12.31 -2.83 9.20
CA PHE A 71 -11.13 -3.38 8.53
C PHE A 71 -9.83 -2.98 9.26
N THR A 72 -8.78 -3.75 9.05
CA THR A 72 -7.42 -3.49 9.56
C THR A 72 -6.42 -3.71 8.44
N TYR A 73 -5.37 -2.92 8.39
CA TYR A 73 -4.28 -3.18 7.47
C TYR A 73 -3.39 -4.33 7.95
N VAL A 74 -2.85 -5.09 7.02
CA VAL A 74 -1.85 -6.15 7.30
C VAL A 74 -0.67 -5.59 8.10
N TRP A 75 -0.26 -4.37 7.81
CA TRP A 75 0.85 -3.67 8.47
C TRP A 75 0.63 -3.51 9.97
N GLU A 76 -0.59 -3.17 10.37
CA GLU A 76 -0.97 -3.00 11.78
C GLU A 76 -1.00 -4.34 12.52
N LEU A 77 -1.38 -5.44 11.85
CA LEU A 77 -1.37 -6.79 12.44
C LEU A 77 0.08 -7.27 12.66
N ILE A 78 0.93 -7.14 11.64
CA ILE A 78 2.34 -7.53 11.73
C ILE A 78 3.07 -6.67 12.78
N ASP A 79 2.75 -5.37 12.84
CA ASP A 79 3.37 -4.48 13.83
C ASP A 79 3.05 -4.89 15.27
N ARG A 80 1.85 -5.42 15.53
CA ARG A 80 1.44 -5.91 16.86
C ARG A 80 1.94 -7.31 17.19
N ASP A 81 2.45 -8.07 16.20
CA ASP A 81 2.96 -9.41 16.43
C ASP A 81 4.40 -9.37 16.96
N ALA A 82 4.56 -9.64 18.26
CA ALA A 82 5.87 -9.66 18.91
C ALA A 82 6.76 -10.81 18.44
N ASP A 83 6.17 -11.87 17.89
CA ASP A 83 6.90 -13.07 17.44
C ASP A 83 7.19 -13.04 15.93
N PHE A 84 6.85 -11.95 15.23
CA PHE A 84 7.16 -11.84 13.80
C PHE A 84 8.69 -11.77 13.60
N PRO A 85 9.26 -12.60 12.72
CA PRO A 85 10.71 -12.65 12.51
C PRO A 85 11.17 -11.50 11.63
N PHE A 86 11.28 -10.30 12.18
CA PHE A 86 11.68 -9.11 11.44
C PHE A 86 13.06 -9.26 10.81
N PRO A 87 13.21 -9.09 9.49
CA PRO A 87 14.52 -8.98 8.84
C PRO A 87 15.30 -7.77 9.36
N ASP A 88 16.63 -7.87 9.40
CA ASP A 88 17.52 -6.77 9.80
C ASP A 88 18.19 -6.15 8.56
N TYR A 89 17.98 -4.84 8.35
CA TYR A 89 18.56 -4.07 7.25
C TYR A 89 19.78 -3.22 7.67
N GLY A 90 20.37 -3.48 8.85
CA GLY A 90 21.67 -2.94 9.25
C GLY A 90 21.74 -1.42 9.34
N GLY A 91 20.64 -0.75 9.62
CA GLY A 91 20.60 0.73 9.69
C GLY A 91 20.51 1.41 8.32
N GLU A 92 20.20 0.69 7.25
CA GLU A 92 20.10 1.29 5.91
C GLU A 92 19.12 2.46 5.90
N ARG A 93 19.51 3.55 5.25
CA ARG A 93 18.72 4.78 5.17
C ARG A 93 17.71 4.71 4.05
N MET A 94 16.43 4.83 4.38
CA MET A 94 15.34 4.83 3.40
C MET A 94 14.32 5.93 3.72
N THR A 95 13.73 6.52 2.68
CA THR A 95 12.60 7.44 2.82
C THR A 95 11.29 6.66 2.84
N VAL A 96 10.31 7.12 3.60
CA VAL A 96 8.93 6.64 3.45
C VAL A 96 8.21 7.53 2.44
N GLN A 97 7.52 6.94 1.48
CA GLN A 97 6.57 7.62 0.61
C GLN A 97 5.16 7.22 0.98
N ASP A 98 4.47 8.10 1.68
CA ASP A 98 3.05 7.91 1.97
C ASP A 98 2.18 8.09 0.71
N CYS A 99 1.01 7.49 0.72
CA CYS A 99 0.12 7.45 -0.43
C CYS A 99 -1.10 8.36 -0.21
N TRP A 100 -1.43 9.21 -1.18
CA TRP A 100 -2.62 10.03 -1.13
C TRP A 100 -3.91 9.22 -0.90
N ALA A 101 -4.02 8.01 -1.46
CA ALA A 101 -5.18 7.15 -1.25
C ALA A 101 -5.37 6.68 0.21
N ALA A 102 -4.43 7.02 1.10
CA ALA A 102 -4.47 6.74 2.53
C ALA A 102 -4.01 7.96 3.36
N VAL A 103 -4.26 9.16 2.86
CA VAL A 103 -3.77 10.42 3.46
C VAL A 103 -4.27 10.64 4.90
N GLU A 104 -5.46 10.15 5.23
CA GLU A 104 -6.05 10.24 6.59
C GLU A 104 -5.81 8.99 7.44
N ARG A 105 -5.04 8.01 6.98
CA ARG A 105 -4.80 6.73 7.67
C ARG A 105 -3.55 6.81 8.56
N ARG A 106 -3.57 7.72 9.54
CA ARG A 106 -2.41 7.98 10.40
C ARG A 106 -1.88 6.73 11.10
N GLU A 107 -2.76 5.89 11.63
CA GLU A 107 -2.37 4.67 12.34
C GLU A 107 -1.61 3.70 11.42
N MET A 108 -2.10 3.48 10.20
CA MET A 108 -1.42 2.67 9.20
C MET A 108 -0.05 3.27 8.81
N GLN A 109 0.04 4.58 8.63
CA GLN A 109 1.28 5.27 8.29
C GLN A 109 2.32 5.14 9.42
N GLU A 110 1.90 5.22 10.68
CA GLU A 110 2.76 4.98 11.85
C GLU A 110 3.15 3.51 12.00
N ALA A 111 2.24 2.57 11.71
CA ALA A 111 2.56 1.14 11.70
C ALA A 111 3.67 0.82 10.69
N ILE A 112 3.64 1.40 9.48
CA ILE A 112 4.73 1.26 8.49
C ILE A 112 6.07 1.72 9.09
N ARG A 113 6.09 2.87 9.77
CA ARG A 113 7.31 3.42 10.38
C ARG A 113 7.80 2.56 11.55
N SER A 114 6.89 2.04 12.35
CA SER A 114 7.19 1.09 13.42
C SER A 114 7.84 -0.18 12.85
N LEU A 115 7.25 -0.77 11.81
CA LEU A 115 7.81 -1.95 11.12
C LEU A 115 9.22 -1.68 10.59
N LEU A 116 9.45 -0.53 9.95
CA LEU A 116 10.77 -0.17 9.45
C LEU A 116 11.81 -0.07 10.56
N ARG A 117 11.44 0.52 11.72
CA ARG A 117 12.34 0.56 12.89
C ARG A 117 12.64 -0.83 13.44
N LYS A 118 11.63 -1.72 13.52
CA LYS A 118 11.80 -3.13 13.93
C LYS A 118 12.71 -3.92 12.98
N MET A 119 12.73 -3.54 11.70
CA MET A 119 13.63 -4.08 10.69
C MET A 119 15.00 -3.37 10.65
N ASN A 120 15.32 -2.53 11.64
CA ASN A 120 16.58 -1.78 11.71
C ASN A 120 16.83 -0.92 10.45
N VAL A 121 15.78 -0.23 9.96
CA VAL A 121 15.88 0.78 8.88
C VAL A 121 15.96 2.16 9.50
N THR A 122 16.92 2.97 9.07
CA THR A 122 17.00 4.39 9.43
C THR A 122 16.05 5.19 8.52
N ILE A 123 14.93 5.63 9.06
CA ILE A 123 13.92 6.40 8.33
C ILE A 123 14.41 7.84 8.13
N VAL A 124 14.40 8.30 6.88
CA VAL A 124 14.61 9.71 6.52
C VAL A 124 13.30 10.25 5.98
N GLU A 125 12.58 11.00 6.81
CA GLU A 125 11.29 11.56 6.40
C GLU A 125 11.46 12.64 5.32
N GLN A 126 10.46 12.72 4.45
CA GLN A 126 10.30 13.83 3.53
C GLN A 126 9.21 14.79 4.04
N GLU A 127 9.22 16.03 3.56
CA GLU A 127 8.31 17.06 4.03
C GLU A 127 6.84 16.77 3.71
N GLU A 128 6.58 16.21 2.51
CA GLU A 128 5.22 15.93 2.03
C GLU A 128 4.75 14.51 2.37
N ASN A 129 4.84 14.12 3.65
CA ASN A 129 4.32 12.85 4.15
C ASN A 129 3.06 13.01 5.00
N PHE A 130 2.46 11.92 5.41
CA PHE A 130 1.24 11.84 6.21
C PHE A 130 0.04 12.53 5.53
N ASP A 131 -0.59 13.47 6.21
CA ASP A 131 -1.72 14.26 5.74
C ASP A 131 -1.35 15.28 4.63
N LYS A 132 -0.05 15.56 4.48
CA LYS A 132 0.47 16.44 3.43
C LYS A 132 0.72 15.74 2.11
N THR A 133 0.72 14.39 2.10
CA THR A 133 1.05 13.66 0.87
C THR A 133 0.01 13.91 -0.24
N ARG A 134 0.53 14.13 -1.47
CA ARG A 134 -0.27 14.30 -2.69
C ARG A 134 0.17 13.32 -3.77
N PHE A 135 0.99 12.32 -3.40
CA PHE A 135 1.58 11.37 -4.33
C PHE A 135 0.80 10.06 -4.39
N HIS A 136 0.53 9.58 -5.60
CA HIS A 136 -0.04 8.26 -5.84
C HIS A 136 0.48 7.66 -7.16
N GLY A 137 1.73 7.97 -7.50
CA GLY A 137 2.36 7.54 -8.74
C GLY A 137 1.56 7.95 -9.97
N HIS A 138 1.58 7.13 -11.00
CA HIS A 138 0.84 7.38 -12.24
C HIS A 138 -0.71 7.44 -12.09
N ALA A 139 -1.25 6.92 -10.99
CA ALA A 139 -2.70 6.80 -10.83
C ALA A 139 -3.43 8.15 -10.80
N LEU A 140 -2.77 9.23 -10.40
CA LEU A 140 -3.34 10.59 -10.41
C LEU A 140 -3.08 11.35 -11.72
N LEU A 141 -2.19 10.85 -12.56
CA LEU A 141 -1.77 11.50 -13.80
C LEU A 141 -2.61 11.04 -15.02
N ALA A 142 -3.72 10.38 -14.75
CA ALA A 142 -4.72 9.93 -15.72
C ALA A 142 -6.12 10.22 -15.18
N PRO A 143 -7.15 10.21 -16.02
CA PRO A 143 -8.53 10.32 -15.57
C PRO A 143 -8.86 9.24 -14.54
N CYS A 144 -9.71 9.55 -13.56
CA CYS A 144 -10.17 8.57 -12.60
C CYS A 144 -10.83 7.39 -13.33
N PHE A 145 -10.38 6.17 -13.02
CA PHE A 145 -11.00 4.98 -13.60
C PHE A 145 -12.46 4.84 -13.14
N PRO A 146 -13.45 4.78 -14.07
CA PRO A 146 -14.88 4.80 -13.72
C PRO A 146 -15.29 3.74 -12.72
N GLY A 147 -14.71 2.53 -12.79
CA GLY A 147 -14.94 1.47 -11.83
C GLY A 147 -14.42 1.75 -10.42
N ASN A 148 -13.42 2.64 -10.27
CA ASN A 148 -12.99 3.12 -8.96
C ASN A 148 -13.92 4.25 -8.47
N ALA A 149 -14.27 5.19 -9.33
CA ALA A 149 -15.20 6.27 -8.99
C ALA A 149 -16.52 5.71 -8.42
N LYS A 150 -17.05 4.63 -9.02
CA LYS A 150 -18.26 3.96 -8.55
C LYS A 150 -18.12 3.31 -7.17
N LEU A 151 -16.96 2.73 -6.86
CA LEU A 151 -16.71 1.96 -5.63
C LEU A 151 -16.09 2.79 -4.50
N ILE A 152 -15.59 3.98 -4.82
CA ILE A 152 -14.95 4.89 -3.88
C ILE A 152 -15.49 6.31 -4.16
N PRO A 153 -16.82 6.50 -4.06
CA PRO A 153 -17.46 7.75 -4.51
C PRO A 153 -17.08 8.96 -3.67
N ARG A 154 -16.92 8.81 -2.37
CA ARG A 154 -16.59 9.94 -1.47
C ARG A 154 -15.18 10.43 -1.71
N ARG A 155 -14.18 9.57 -1.59
CA ARG A 155 -12.76 9.92 -1.76
C ARG A 155 -12.43 10.43 -3.15
N TYR A 156 -13.04 9.85 -4.16
CA TYR A 156 -12.78 10.23 -5.55
C TYR A 156 -13.80 11.24 -6.09
N GLU A 157 -14.66 11.79 -5.22
CA GLU A 157 -15.68 12.79 -5.58
C GLU A 157 -16.46 12.37 -6.84
N ASN A 158 -16.92 11.12 -6.86
CA ASN A 158 -17.56 10.48 -8.01
C ASN A 158 -16.71 10.52 -9.30
N GLY A 159 -15.39 10.55 -9.15
CA GLY A 159 -14.43 10.62 -10.26
C GLY A 159 -13.97 12.03 -10.63
N ASN A 160 -14.46 13.05 -9.94
CA ASN A 160 -14.17 14.46 -10.21
C ASN A 160 -13.14 15.08 -9.24
N SER A 161 -12.52 14.28 -8.37
CA SER A 161 -11.51 14.81 -7.44
C SER A 161 -10.40 15.56 -8.19
N PRO A 162 -10.04 16.78 -7.77
CA PRO A 162 -9.00 17.59 -8.40
C PRO A 162 -7.61 16.96 -8.32
N MET A 163 -7.48 15.90 -7.55
CA MET A 163 -6.23 15.12 -7.49
C MET A 163 -5.96 14.34 -8.77
N PHE A 164 -6.98 14.00 -9.57
CA PHE A 164 -6.78 13.38 -10.88
C PHE A 164 -6.48 14.47 -11.91
N THR A 165 -5.21 14.58 -12.28
CA THR A 165 -4.70 15.57 -13.23
C THR A 165 -4.11 14.85 -14.44
N PRO A 166 -4.91 14.58 -15.49
CA PRO A 166 -4.41 13.94 -16.70
C PRO A 166 -3.26 14.73 -17.30
N MET A 167 -2.18 14.05 -17.61
CA MET A 167 -0.92 14.62 -18.12
C MET A 167 -0.45 13.85 -19.35
N THR A 168 0.17 14.54 -20.29
CA THR A 168 0.93 13.93 -21.38
C THR A 168 2.14 13.20 -20.84
N GLU A 169 2.79 12.35 -21.65
CA GLU A 169 4.02 11.64 -21.24
C GLU A 169 5.15 12.61 -20.83
N GLU A 170 5.31 13.71 -21.55
CA GLU A 170 6.30 14.74 -21.25
C GLU A 170 6.03 15.42 -19.90
N GLU A 171 4.76 15.78 -19.65
CA GLU A 171 4.35 16.37 -18.36
C GLU A 171 4.51 15.39 -17.21
N GLN A 172 4.21 14.11 -17.41
CA GLN A 172 4.45 13.05 -16.42
C GLN A 172 5.94 12.91 -16.12
N HIS A 173 6.80 12.92 -17.14
CA HIS A 173 8.24 12.89 -16.94
C HIS A 173 8.71 14.07 -16.09
N ALA A 174 8.30 15.28 -16.43
CA ALA A 174 8.61 16.48 -15.66
C ALA A 174 8.07 16.43 -14.22
N TYR A 175 6.88 15.86 -14.02
CA TYR A 175 6.29 15.64 -12.69
C TYR A 175 7.18 14.72 -11.84
N PHE A 176 7.60 13.57 -12.37
CA PHE A 176 8.45 12.61 -11.65
C PHE A 176 9.86 13.17 -11.39
N GLN A 177 10.42 13.93 -12.30
CA GLN A 177 11.70 14.62 -12.07
C GLN A 177 11.63 15.63 -10.90
N ARG A 178 10.55 16.39 -10.82
CA ARG A 178 10.34 17.30 -9.68
C ARG A 178 10.12 16.53 -8.37
N HIS A 179 9.40 15.41 -8.42
CA HIS A 179 9.19 14.58 -7.22
C HIS A 179 10.48 13.92 -6.74
N ALA A 180 11.36 13.50 -7.66
CA ALA A 180 12.67 12.94 -7.33
C ALA A 180 13.52 13.86 -6.45
N GLN A 181 13.44 15.19 -6.67
CA GLN A 181 14.18 16.20 -5.91
C GLN A 181 13.70 16.32 -4.45
N LYS A 182 12.48 15.89 -4.15
CA LYS A 182 11.90 15.90 -2.80
C LYS A 182 12.29 14.67 -1.97
N LEU A 183 12.81 13.62 -2.61
CA LEU A 183 13.18 12.37 -1.96
C LEU A 183 14.60 12.45 -1.42
N PRO A 184 14.80 12.44 -0.09
CA PRO A 184 16.11 12.65 0.52
C PRO A 184 17.05 11.44 0.40
N THR A 185 16.54 10.25 0.00
CA THR A 185 17.35 9.04 -0.17
C THR A 185 17.14 8.42 -1.55
N GLU A 186 18.05 7.50 -1.94
CA GLU A 186 17.94 6.72 -3.17
C GLU A 186 16.82 5.68 -3.09
N LYS A 187 16.59 5.10 -1.91
CA LYS A 187 15.54 4.11 -1.68
C LYS A 187 14.34 4.73 -0.98
N ALA A 188 13.14 4.47 -1.51
CA ALA A 188 11.90 4.90 -0.88
C ALA A 188 10.94 3.73 -0.67
N VAL A 189 10.45 3.58 0.56
CA VAL A 189 9.51 2.53 0.95
C VAL A 189 8.08 3.01 0.79
N CYS A 190 7.25 2.20 0.14
CA CYS A 190 5.86 2.49 -0.18
C CYS A 190 4.95 1.36 0.31
N SER A 191 3.78 1.69 0.86
CA SER A 191 2.69 0.73 1.12
C SER A 191 1.73 0.56 -0.06
N CYS A 192 2.01 1.22 -1.17
CA CYS A 192 1.18 1.26 -2.37
C CYS A 192 2.01 0.93 -3.61
N LYS A 193 1.52 -0.01 -4.41
CA LYS A 193 2.18 -0.41 -5.66
C LYS A 193 2.35 0.76 -6.63
N TYR A 194 1.33 1.59 -6.80
CA TYR A 194 1.42 2.76 -7.69
C TYR A 194 2.45 3.79 -7.21
N CYS A 195 2.58 3.99 -5.89
CA CYS A 195 3.63 4.85 -5.35
C CYS A 195 5.01 4.24 -5.61
N ARG A 196 5.18 2.94 -5.38
CA ARG A 196 6.44 2.24 -5.67
C ARG A 196 6.87 2.40 -7.13
N ASP A 197 5.95 2.21 -8.07
CA ASP A 197 6.25 2.37 -9.51
C ASP A 197 6.55 3.83 -9.85
N GLY A 198 5.82 4.76 -9.25
CA GLY A 198 6.07 6.19 -9.41
C GLY A 198 7.46 6.62 -8.89
N ILE A 199 7.95 6.02 -7.80
CA ILE A 199 9.32 6.21 -7.33
C ILE A 199 10.33 5.68 -8.37
N GLY A 200 10.05 4.53 -9.00
CA GLY A 200 10.83 4.03 -10.14
C GLY A 200 10.85 5.00 -11.31
N ALA A 201 9.72 5.62 -11.64
CA ALA A 201 9.64 6.66 -12.67
C ALA A 201 10.40 7.95 -12.30
N CYS A 202 10.65 8.20 -11.00
CA CYS A 202 11.56 9.24 -10.53
C CYS A 202 13.06 8.92 -10.78
N GLY A 203 13.40 7.74 -11.28
CA GLY A 203 14.78 7.26 -11.39
C GLY A 203 15.37 6.79 -10.07
N LYS A 204 14.54 6.52 -9.05
CA LYS A 204 14.95 6.04 -7.74
C LYS A 204 14.41 4.63 -7.45
N THR A 205 14.91 4.00 -6.40
CA THR A 205 14.52 2.62 -6.03
C THR A 205 13.26 2.65 -5.15
N GLY A 206 12.10 2.37 -5.76
CA GLY A 206 10.86 2.15 -5.01
C GLY A 206 10.80 0.73 -4.46
N ILE A 207 10.54 0.58 -3.16
CA ILE A 207 10.42 -0.71 -2.48
C ILE A 207 9.03 -0.80 -1.85
N HIS A 208 8.29 -1.85 -2.16
CA HIS A 208 7.04 -2.11 -1.45
C HIS A 208 7.35 -2.69 -0.06
N VAL A 209 6.69 -2.20 1.00
CA VAL A 209 6.95 -2.67 2.38
C VAL A 209 6.84 -4.19 2.53
N LEU A 210 5.99 -4.84 1.72
CA LEU A 210 5.86 -6.30 1.68
C LEU A 210 7.19 -7.00 1.31
N GLN A 211 7.97 -6.42 0.41
CA GLN A 211 9.27 -6.96 -0.01
C GLN A 211 10.31 -6.90 1.12
N LEU A 212 10.21 -5.91 2.01
CA LEU A 212 11.08 -5.84 3.19
C LEU A 212 10.65 -6.83 4.28
N LEU A 213 9.35 -7.00 4.50
CA LEU A 213 8.82 -7.92 5.52
C LEU A 213 8.99 -9.40 5.14
N PHE A 214 8.90 -9.71 3.85
CA PHE A 214 9.00 -11.08 3.32
C PHE A 214 10.06 -11.14 2.21
N PRO A 215 11.35 -10.92 2.54
CA PRO A 215 12.40 -10.92 1.53
C PRO A 215 12.54 -12.30 0.89
N ILE A 216 12.44 -12.35 -0.44
CA ILE A 216 12.66 -13.56 -1.21
C ILE A 216 14.17 -13.70 -1.44
N LYS A 217 14.76 -14.74 -0.90
CA LYS A 217 16.16 -15.05 -1.20
C LYS A 217 16.27 -15.47 -2.67
N GLU A 218 17.14 -14.83 -3.43
CA GLU A 218 17.37 -15.10 -4.86
C GLU A 218 17.75 -16.56 -5.19
N SER A 219 18.02 -17.38 -4.18
CA SER A 219 18.39 -18.79 -4.31
C SER A 219 17.25 -19.75 -4.69
N LEU A 220 15.99 -19.26 -4.84
CA LEU A 220 14.85 -20.09 -5.24
C LEU A 220 14.40 -19.88 -6.69
N ILE A 221 15.12 -19.04 -7.44
CA ILE A 221 14.90 -18.85 -8.87
C ILE A 221 16.11 -19.47 -9.59
N LYS A 222 16.10 -20.78 -9.75
CA LYS A 222 16.90 -21.52 -10.71
C LYS A 222 15.99 -22.32 -11.62
#